data_81576a800308cb79f1aa30eca1ecd894
#
_entry.id   81576a800308cb79f1aa30eca1ecd894
#
_cell.length_a   1.000
_cell.length_b   1.000
_cell.length_c   1.000
_cell.angle_alpha   90.00
_cell.angle_beta   90.00
_cell.angle_gamma   90.00
#
_symmetry.space_group_name_H-M   'P 1'
#
loop_
_entity.id
_entity.type
_entity.pdbx_description
1 polymer ?
#
loop_
_entity_poly.entity_id
_entity_poly.type
_entity_poly.pdbx_seq_one_letter_code
_entity_poly.pdbx_strand_id
1 'polypeptide(L)'
;MGEVVAAGLLSHVPTIMLPRETRLELNEGREISIVTGLERLRKEKFETLDYDTVLVLDSHWFTTVEFVVTSHARRAGLFTAEELPRGMCRIPYEWRGDPELAEAIAARGEPNGTWITAIDDEYLPLYYSSLNLWSYLGKGLDKRWLSVSVCQTGETDDFLRVGRAIGEAIAATDRKVIVIATGSLSHTFYKLKELRKHESSDPSHIISQ
;
A
#
# COMPACT_ATOMS: atom_id res chain seq x y z
N MET A 1 10.31 -18.89 -13.58
CA MET A 1 10.08 -18.98 -12.12
C MET A 1 10.14 -17.55 -11.59
N GLY A 2 9.06 -17.12 -10.95
CA GLY A 2 8.96 -15.75 -10.45
C GLY A 2 9.82 -15.52 -9.21
N GLU A 3 10.01 -14.25 -8.88
CA GLU A 3 10.87 -13.83 -7.78
C GLU A 3 10.38 -12.53 -7.12
N VAL A 4 10.70 -12.34 -5.86
CA VAL A 4 10.57 -11.05 -5.18
C VAL A 4 11.84 -10.25 -5.45
N VAL A 5 11.75 -9.23 -6.29
CA VAL A 5 12.92 -8.42 -6.71
C VAL A 5 13.25 -7.30 -5.70
N ALA A 6 12.27 -6.87 -4.93
CA ALA A 6 12.44 -5.92 -3.84
C ALA A 6 11.30 -6.03 -2.83
N ALA A 7 11.57 -5.64 -1.59
CA ALA A 7 10.54 -5.52 -0.55
C ALA A 7 10.82 -4.29 0.31
N GLY A 8 9.76 -3.69 0.87
CA GLY A 8 9.89 -2.52 1.72
C GLY A 8 8.68 -2.24 2.60
N LEU A 9 8.91 -1.51 3.69
CA LEU A 9 7.86 -0.92 4.52
C LEU A 9 7.80 0.57 4.20
N LEU A 10 6.63 1.04 3.73
CA LEU A 10 6.46 2.41 3.25
C LEU A 10 5.31 3.11 3.97
N SER A 11 5.56 4.32 4.42
CA SER A 11 4.53 5.19 4.99
C SER A 11 3.62 5.75 3.91
N HIS A 12 2.33 5.86 4.24
CA HIS A 12 1.25 6.24 3.33
C HIS A 12 0.34 7.34 3.90
N VAL A 13 0.87 8.17 4.82
CA VAL A 13 0.06 9.17 5.53
C VAL A 13 -0.82 10.00 4.58
N PRO A 14 -2.08 10.31 4.93
CA PRO A 14 -3.01 11.01 4.05
C PRO A 14 -2.51 12.41 3.62
N THR A 15 -1.73 13.08 4.46
CA THR A 15 -1.24 14.44 4.21
C THR A 15 -0.35 14.58 2.99
N ILE A 16 0.30 13.48 2.53
CA ILE A 16 1.11 13.53 1.29
C ILE A 16 0.26 13.79 0.03
N MET A 17 -1.06 13.54 0.11
CA MET A 17 -1.99 13.76 -0.99
C MET A 17 -2.56 15.18 -1.04
N LEU A 18 -2.29 16.01 -0.04
CA LEU A 18 -2.64 17.43 -0.07
C LEU A 18 -1.88 18.14 -1.20
N PRO A 19 -2.46 19.22 -1.77
CA PRO A 19 -1.74 20.10 -2.71
C PRO A 19 -0.41 20.57 -2.11
N ARG A 20 0.63 20.65 -2.94
CA ARG A 20 1.97 21.04 -2.49
C ARG A 20 1.98 22.33 -1.68
N GLU A 21 1.23 23.33 -2.13
CA GLU A 21 1.12 24.63 -1.45
C GLU A 21 0.60 24.45 -0.02
N THR A 22 -0.46 23.65 0.14
CA THR A 22 -1.02 23.33 1.46
C THR A 22 -0.03 22.58 2.34
N ARG A 23 0.71 21.62 1.77
CA ARG A 23 1.74 20.90 2.53
C ARG A 23 2.84 21.82 3.02
N LEU A 24 3.31 22.74 2.18
CA LEU A 24 4.33 23.72 2.57
C LEU A 24 3.80 24.71 3.63
N GLU A 25 2.55 25.16 3.49
CA GLU A 25 1.92 26.04 4.50
C GLU A 25 1.84 25.36 5.86
N LEU A 26 1.37 24.10 5.89
CA LEU A 26 1.22 23.34 7.12
C LEU A 26 2.56 22.90 7.74
N ASN A 27 3.64 22.95 6.99
CA ASN A 27 4.94 22.44 7.35
C ASN A 27 6.06 23.51 7.29
N GLU A 28 5.69 24.77 7.64
CA GLU A 28 6.63 25.89 7.79
C GLU A 28 7.50 26.15 6.53
N GLY A 29 6.90 26.00 5.35
CA GLY A 29 7.58 26.20 4.07
C GLY A 29 8.45 25.02 3.60
N ARG A 30 8.47 23.91 4.33
CA ARG A 30 9.25 22.70 3.97
C ARG A 30 8.35 21.61 3.40
N GLU A 31 8.85 20.85 2.44
CA GLU A 31 8.14 19.67 1.96
C GLU A 31 8.23 18.52 2.98
N ILE A 32 7.20 17.71 3.04
CA ILE A 32 7.15 16.50 3.87
C ILE A 32 8.24 15.52 3.39
N SER A 33 9.08 15.06 4.29
CA SER A 33 10.19 14.16 3.95
C SER A 33 9.76 12.84 3.29
N ILE A 34 8.56 12.35 3.62
CA ILE A 34 7.97 11.17 2.96
C ILE A 34 7.74 11.43 1.47
N VAL A 35 7.26 12.61 1.09
CA VAL A 35 7.04 12.97 -0.33
C VAL A 35 8.34 12.89 -1.10
N THR A 36 9.36 13.59 -0.64
CA THR A 36 10.68 13.58 -1.30
C THR A 36 11.33 12.19 -1.29
N GLY A 37 11.09 11.42 -0.23
CA GLY A 37 11.54 10.03 -0.11
C GLY A 37 10.86 9.11 -1.14
N LEU A 38 9.54 9.21 -1.31
CA LEU A 38 8.79 8.43 -2.30
C LEU A 38 9.18 8.82 -3.74
N GLU A 39 9.34 10.12 -4.03
CA GLU A 39 9.80 10.59 -5.34
C GLU A 39 11.20 10.06 -5.69
N ARG A 40 12.11 10.04 -4.72
CA ARG A 40 13.45 9.46 -4.88
C ARG A 40 13.37 7.95 -5.09
N LEU A 41 12.60 7.25 -4.28
CA LEU A 41 12.40 5.80 -4.38
C LEU A 41 11.84 5.41 -5.75
N ARG A 42 10.88 6.20 -6.27
CA ARG A 42 10.37 6.00 -7.63
C ARG A 42 11.48 6.03 -8.66
N LYS A 43 12.27 7.10 -8.69
CA LYS A 43 13.36 7.27 -9.66
C LYS A 43 14.44 6.21 -9.54
N GLU A 44 14.84 5.88 -8.32
CA GLU A 44 15.96 4.97 -8.07
C GLU A 44 15.58 3.50 -8.18
N LYS A 45 14.29 3.14 -8.00
CA LYS A 45 13.85 1.75 -7.95
C LYS A 45 12.70 1.44 -8.90
N PHE A 46 11.59 2.13 -8.82
CA PHE A 46 10.39 1.78 -9.60
C PHE A 46 10.55 2.04 -11.11
N GLU A 47 11.40 2.98 -11.49
CA GLU A 47 11.71 3.28 -12.89
C GLU A 47 12.93 2.50 -13.41
N THR A 48 13.71 1.83 -12.55
CA THR A 48 14.97 1.18 -12.94
C THR A 48 14.97 -0.34 -12.75
N LEU A 49 14.22 -0.86 -11.78
CA LEU A 49 14.14 -2.30 -11.57
C LEU A 49 13.30 -2.97 -12.65
N ASP A 50 13.73 -4.17 -13.01
CA ASP A 50 12.95 -5.05 -13.87
C ASP A 50 11.94 -5.83 -13.03
N TYR A 51 10.67 -5.41 -13.06
CA TYR A 51 9.55 -6.04 -12.37
C TYR A 51 8.25 -5.89 -13.16
N ASP A 52 7.27 -6.73 -12.85
CA ASP A 52 5.96 -6.78 -13.51
C ASP A 52 4.86 -6.24 -12.62
N THR A 53 4.91 -6.59 -11.34
CA THR A 53 3.79 -6.45 -10.40
C THR A 53 4.26 -5.86 -9.07
N VAL A 54 3.43 -4.99 -8.51
CA VAL A 54 3.56 -4.52 -7.13
C VAL A 54 2.45 -5.18 -6.30
N LEU A 55 2.82 -5.83 -5.23
CA LEU A 55 1.91 -6.41 -4.25
C LEU A 55 1.97 -5.59 -2.96
N VAL A 56 0.83 -5.06 -2.55
CA VAL A 56 0.70 -4.19 -1.39
C VAL A 56 -0.02 -4.93 -0.27
N LEU A 57 0.64 -5.11 0.86
CA LEU A 57 0.00 -5.53 2.11
C LEU A 57 -0.59 -4.27 2.74
N ASP A 58 -1.92 -4.13 2.64
CA ASP A 58 -2.62 -2.89 2.95
C ASP A 58 -3.09 -2.85 4.39
N SER A 59 -2.40 -2.09 5.23
CA SER A 59 -2.68 -1.99 6.66
C SER A 59 -3.97 -1.24 7.01
N HIS A 60 -4.65 -0.62 6.04
CA HIS A 60 -5.95 0.00 6.23
C HIS A 60 -7.11 -0.85 5.71
N TRP A 61 -6.81 -1.93 5.00
CA TRP A 61 -7.83 -2.88 4.58
C TRP A 61 -7.95 -4.02 5.60
N PHE A 62 -8.84 -3.83 6.57
CA PHE A 62 -9.09 -4.81 7.62
C PHE A 62 -10.16 -5.82 7.22
N THR A 63 -9.84 -7.09 7.41
CA THR A 63 -10.80 -8.19 7.40
C THR A 63 -10.81 -8.86 8.79
N THR A 64 -11.75 -9.75 9.06
CA THR A 64 -11.92 -10.35 10.40
C THR A 64 -11.91 -11.88 10.41
N VAL A 65 -11.97 -12.51 9.25
CA VAL A 65 -12.09 -13.98 9.15
C VAL A 65 -10.98 -14.58 8.29
N GLU A 66 -10.60 -13.87 7.23
CA GLU A 66 -9.67 -14.36 6.21
C GLU A 66 -8.84 -13.20 5.65
N PHE A 67 -7.77 -13.53 4.99
CA PHE A 67 -7.05 -12.57 4.16
C PHE A 67 -7.71 -12.50 2.78
N VAL A 68 -7.73 -11.33 2.20
CA VAL A 68 -8.33 -11.12 0.87
C VAL A 68 -7.30 -10.48 -0.04
N VAL A 69 -7.21 -10.97 -1.27
CA VAL A 69 -6.38 -10.39 -2.32
C VAL A 69 -7.25 -9.90 -3.48
N THR A 70 -6.96 -8.71 -4.00
CA THR A 70 -7.67 -8.17 -5.17
C THR A 70 -7.29 -8.95 -6.42
N SER A 71 -8.25 -9.48 -7.17
CA SER A 71 -8.03 -10.23 -8.42
C SER A 71 -8.60 -9.55 -9.66
N HIS A 72 -8.89 -8.26 -9.58
CA HIS A 72 -9.35 -7.48 -10.73
C HIS A 72 -8.30 -7.44 -11.84
N ALA A 73 -8.73 -7.62 -13.09
CA ALA A 73 -7.85 -7.36 -14.24
C ALA A 73 -7.49 -5.86 -14.38
N ARG A 74 -8.40 -4.99 -13.96
CA ARG A 74 -8.24 -3.53 -13.96
C ARG A 74 -9.07 -2.92 -12.84
N ARG A 75 -8.51 -1.98 -12.11
CA ARG A 75 -9.26 -1.13 -11.16
C ARG A 75 -9.16 0.32 -11.60
N ALA A 76 -10.31 1.00 -11.67
CA ALA A 76 -10.37 2.40 -12.01
C ALA A 76 -11.59 3.05 -11.35
N GLY A 77 -11.47 4.33 -11.01
CA GLY A 77 -12.56 5.07 -10.40
C GLY A 77 -12.13 6.42 -9.83
N LEU A 78 -12.98 6.92 -8.94
CA LEU A 78 -12.73 8.11 -8.15
C LEU A 78 -12.75 7.71 -6.67
N PHE A 79 -11.67 8.01 -5.99
CA PHE A 79 -11.52 7.72 -4.56
C PHE A 79 -11.75 8.97 -3.71
N THR A 80 -12.49 8.82 -2.63
CA THR A 80 -12.61 9.84 -1.57
C THR A 80 -12.29 9.18 -0.23
N ALA A 81 -11.34 9.73 0.51
CA ALA A 81 -10.97 9.22 1.81
C ALA A 81 -11.94 9.70 2.89
N GLU A 82 -12.34 8.81 3.78
CA GLU A 82 -13.16 9.15 4.95
C GLU A 82 -12.38 10.00 5.95
N GLU A 83 -11.10 9.72 6.13
CA GLU A 83 -10.26 10.39 7.14
C GLU A 83 -9.88 11.82 6.76
N LEU A 84 -9.66 12.09 5.48
CA LEU A 84 -9.24 13.41 4.99
C LEU A 84 -10.01 13.81 3.72
N PRO A 85 -11.34 13.91 3.77
CA PRO A 85 -12.16 14.14 2.57
C PRO A 85 -11.89 15.49 1.89
N ARG A 86 -11.43 16.50 2.62
CA ARG A 86 -11.08 17.82 2.05
C ARG A 86 -9.80 17.78 1.22
N GLY A 87 -8.86 16.87 1.56
CA GLY A 87 -7.58 16.72 0.84
C GLY A 87 -7.59 15.56 -0.15
N MET A 88 -8.45 14.57 0.08
CA MET A 88 -8.51 13.36 -0.72
C MET A 88 -9.95 13.12 -1.19
N CYS A 89 -10.42 13.95 -2.11
CA CYS A 89 -11.76 13.90 -2.67
C CYS A 89 -11.71 13.73 -4.18
N ARG A 90 -12.41 12.68 -4.68
CA ARG A 90 -12.54 12.39 -6.12
C ARG A 90 -11.20 12.25 -6.84
N ILE A 91 -10.21 11.62 -6.19
CA ILE A 91 -8.90 11.36 -6.78
C ILE A 91 -9.06 10.25 -7.83
N PRO A 92 -8.75 10.52 -9.09
CA PRO A 92 -8.85 9.51 -10.13
C PRO A 92 -7.72 8.48 -9.97
N TYR A 93 -8.09 7.22 -10.13
CA TYR A 93 -7.14 6.11 -10.17
C TYR A 93 -7.45 5.15 -11.29
N GLU A 94 -6.42 4.56 -11.84
CA GLU A 94 -6.52 3.50 -12.84
C GLU A 94 -5.22 2.71 -12.87
N TRP A 95 -5.31 1.40 -12.67
CA TRP A 95 -4.19 0.47 -12.85
C TRP A 95 -4.65 -0.92 -13.28
N ARG A 96 -3.73 -1.66 -13.84
CA ARG A 96 -3.92 -3.08 -14.13
C ARG A 96 -3.67 -3.90 -12.87
N GLY A 97 -4.53 -4.88 -12.63
CA GLY A 97 -4.27 -5.90 -11.60
C GLY A 97 -3.54 -7.12 -12.19
N ASP A 98 -3.43 -8.16 -11.39
CA ASP A 98 -2.82 -9.45 -11.76
C ASP A 98 -3.70 -10.61 -11.25
N PRO A 99 -4.82 -10.91 -11.93
CA PRO A 99 -5.72 -11.99 -11.51
C PRO A 99 -5.01 -13.34 -11.36
N GLU A 100 -4.08 -13.65 -12.26
CA GLU A 100 -3.34 -14.91 -12.24
C GLU A 100 -2.51 -15.07 -10.96
N LEU A 101 -1.77 -14.01 -10.57
CA LEU A 101 -1.02 -14.04 -9.32
C LEU A 101 -1.95 -14.06 -8.10
N ALA A 102 -3.07 -13.32 -8.14
CA ALA A 102 -4.04 -13.30 -7.04
C ALA A 102 -4.65 -14.67 -6.79
N GLU A 103 -5.08 -15.36 -7.84
CA GLU A 103 -5.61 -16.73 -7.75
C GLU A 103 -4.54 -17.73 -7.29
N ALA A 104 -3.30 -17.57 -7.77
CA ALA A 104 -2.19 -18.41 -7.32
C ALA A 104 -1.91 -18.21 -5.82
N ILE A 105 -2.04 -16.99 -5.29
CA ILE A 105 -1.90 -16.69 -3.86
C ILE A 105 -3.05 -17.34 -3.07
N ALA A 106 -4.29 -17.17 -3.51
CA ALA A 106 -5.46 -17.75 -2.86
C ALA A 106 -5.36 -19.28 -2.78
N ALA A 107 -4.97 -19.93 -3.87
CA ALA A 107 -4.76 -21.38 -3.92
C ALA A 107 -3.68 -21.92 -2.96
N ARG A 108 -2.81 -21.07 -2.45
CA ARG A 108 -1.77 -21.43 -1.46
C ARG A 108 -2.20 -21.18 -0.02
N GLY A 109 -3.37 -20.58 0.23
CA GLY A 109 -3.87 -20.31 1.57
C GLY A 109 -4.03 -21.61 2.38
N GLU A 110 -4.94 -22.48 1.96
CA GLU A 110 -5.26 -23.72 2.67
C GLU A 110 -4.04 -24.64 2.86
N PRO A 111 -3.21 -24.91 1.85
CA PRO A 111 -1.99 -25.70 2.02
C PRO A 111 -1.01 -25.13 3.08
N ASN A 112 -1.02 -23.82 3.29
CA ASN A 112 -0.21 -23.14 4.31
C ASN A 112 -0.95 -22.97 5.65
N GLY A 113 -2.17 -23.52 5.78
CA GLY A 113 -2.96 -23.47 7.02
C GLY A 113 -3.52 -22.08 7.32
N THR A 114 -3.88 -21.32 6.28
CA THR A 114 -4.52 -20.01 6.39
C THR A 114 -5.60 -19.86 5.31
N TRP A 115 -6.48 -18.88 5.47
CA TRP A 115 -7.53 -18.60 4.49
C TRP A 115 -7.19 -17.33 3.71
N ILE A 116 -7.13 -17.47 2.38
CA ILE A 116 -6.90 -16.37 1.45
C ILE A 116 -7.93 -16.48 0.33
N THR A 117 -8.72 -15.43 0.12
CA THR A 117 -9.72 -15.35 -0.94
C THR A 117 -9.32 -14.31 -1.98
N ALA A 118 -9.36 -14.68 -3.25
CA ALA A 118 -9.22 -13.75 -4.37
C ALA A 118 -10.57 -13.16 -4.74
N ILE A 119 -10.67 -11.84 -4.88
CA ILE A 119 -11.93 -11.13 -5.17
C ILE A 119 -11.72 -10.10 -6.28
N ASP A 120 -12.63 -10.10 -7.27
CA ASP A 120 -12.69 -9.14 -8.38
C ASP A 120 -13.99 -8.30 -8.41
N ASP A 121 -14.70 -8.23 -7.29
CA ASP A 121 -15.96 -7.49 -7.17
C ASP A 121 -15.75 -6.00 -7.43
N GLU A 122 -16.53 -5.41 -8.33
CA GLU A 122 -16.45 -4.00 -8.72
C GLU A 122 -16.69 -3.02 -7.56
N TYR A 123 -17.45 -3.45 -6.53
CA TYR A 123 -17.78 -2.66 -5.35
C TYR A 123 -16.80 -2.86 -4.20
N LEU A 124 -15.77 -3.71 -4.37
CA LEU A 124 -14.75 -3.89 -3.36
C LEU A 124 -14.05 -2.55 -3.08
N PRO A 125 -14.08 -2.04 -1.85
CA PRO A 125 -13.53 -0.73 -1.55
C PRO A 125 -12.02 -0.67 -1.83
N LEU A 126 -11.56 0.53 -2.16
CA LEU A 126 -10.15 0.86 -2.22
C LEU A 126 -9.78 1.61 -0.94
N TYR A 127 -8.59 1.39 -0.43
CA TYR A 127 -8.08 2.08 0.74
C TYR A 127 -6.97 3.05 0.37
N TYR A 128 -6.89 4.16 1.10
CA TYR A 128 -5.98 5.25 0.76
C TYR A 128 -4.49 4.87 0.84
N SER A 129 -4.14 3.89 1.66
CA SER A 129 -2.79 3.36 1.75
C SER A 129 -2.26 2.85 0.41
N SER A 130 -3.05 2.03 -0.28
CA SER A 130 -2.73 1.58 -1.64
C SER A 130 -2.74 2.72 -2.65
N LEU A 131 -3.75 3.61 -2.59
CA LEU A 131 -3.88 4.72 -3.52
C LEU A 131 -2.72 5.72 -3.40
N ASN A 132 -2.35 6.08 -2.16
CA ASN A 132 -1.28 7.05 -1.92
C ASN A 132 0.03 6.54 -2.47
N LEU A 133 0.40 5.30 -2.17
CA LEU A 133 1.62 4.70 -2.69
C LEU A 133 1.59 4.54 -4.21
N TRP A 134 0.47 4.09 -4.78
CA TRP A 134 0.34 4.03 -6.24
C TRP A 134 0.49 5.42 -6.89
N SER A 135 -0.08 6.47 -6.30
CA SER A 135 -0.02 7.83 -6.83
C SER A 135 1.41 8.35 -6.98
N TYR A 136 2.29 7.98 -6.05
CA TYR A 136 3.70 8.36 -6.08
C TYR A 136 4.58 7.38 -6.87
N LEU A 137 4.35 6.08 -6.72
CA LEU A 137 5.27 5.06 -7.19
C LEU A 137 4.84 4.39 -8.50
N GLY A 138 3.52 4.26 -8.74
CA GLY A 138 3.00 3.47 -9.85
C GLY A 138 2.36 4.27 -10.97
N LYS A 139 1.84 5.47 -10.65
CA LYS A 139 1.09 6.26 -11.63
C LYS A 139 1.93 6.58 -12.87
N GLY A 140 1.38 6.19 -14.05
CA GLY A 140 2.05 6.37 -15.32
C GLY A 140 3.09 5.30 -15.69
N LEU A 141 3.30 4.30 -14.82
CA LEU A 141 4.09 3.11 -15.15
C LEU A 141 3.15 1.98 -15.61
N ASP A 142 3.55 1.24 -16.63
CA ASP A 142 2.81 0.06 -17.11
C ASP A 142 3.15 -1.16 -16.23
N LYS A 143 2.70 -1.11 -14.97
CA LYS A 143 2.91 -2.16 -13.97
C LYS A 143 1.57 -2.57 -13.38
N ARG A 144 1.49 -3.83 -12.91
CA ARG A 144 0.31 -4.36 -12.22
C ARG A 144 0.36 -4.01 -10.74
N TRP A 145 -0.81 -3.83 -10.13
CA TRP A 145 -0.96 -3.54 -8.70
C TRP A 145 -2.02 -4.45 -8.10
N LEU A 146 -1.62 -5.16 -7.02
CA LEU A 146 -2.48 -5.97 -6.19
C LEU A 146 -2.46 -5.42 -4.76
N SER A 147 -3.58 -5.56 -4.06
CA SER A 147 -3.65 -5.31 -2.62
C SER A 147 -4.06 -6.59 -1.90
N VAL A 148 -3.44 -6.83 -0.75
CA VAL A 148 -3.80 -7.89 0.19
C VAL A 148 -4.22 -7.24 1.50
N SER A 149 -5.35 -7.66 2.04
CA SER A 149 -5.87 -7.19 3.33
C SER A 149 -5.00 -7.66 4.50
N VAL A 150 -5.17 -7.03 5.65
CA VAL A 150 -4.72 -7.54 6.93
C VAL A 150 -5.91 -8.12 7.70
N CYS A 151 -5.78 -9.33 8.23
CA CYS A 151 -6.81 -9.94 9.05
C CYS A 151 -6.64 -9.47 10.51
N GLN A 152 -7.62 -8.75 11.03
CA GLN A 152 -7.57 -8.14 12.37
C GLN A 152 -7.49 -9.17 13.50
N THR A 153 -8.02 -10.37 13.27
CA THR A 153 -8.00 -11.48 14.23
C THR A 153 -6.80 -12.40 14.06
N GLY A 154 -5.95 -12.13 13.04
CA GLY A 154 -4.75 -12.91 12.78
C GLY A 154 -3.66 -12.65 13.80
N GLU A 155 -2.97 -13.70 14.20
CA GLU A 155 -1.76 -13.67 15.02
C GLU A 155 -0.50 -13.62 14.15
N THR A 156 0.65 -13.41 14.74
CA THR A 156 1.94 -13.34 14.01
C THR A 156 2.16 -14.54 13.10
N ASP A 157 1.82 -15.75 13.57
CA ASP A 157 1.99 -16.99 12.80
C ASP A 157 1.08 -17.02 11.55
N ASP A 158 -0.11 -16.42 11.63
CA ASP A 158 -1.02 -16.34 10.47
C ASP A 158 -0.43 -15.43 9.39
N PHE A 159 0.12 -14.29 9.77
CA PHE A 159 0.82 -13.40 8.82
C PHE A 159 2.06 -14.07 8.21
N LEU A 160 2.81 -14.88 8.96
CA LEU A 160 3.95 -15.65 8.43
C LEU A 160 3.49 -16.70 7.43
N ARG A 161 2.35 -17.37 7.68
CA ARG A 161 1.73 -18.34 6.75
C ARG A 161 1.30 -17.66 5.45
N VAL A 162 0.65 -16.49 5.56
CA VAL A 162 0.28 -15.69 4.38
C VAL A 162 1.52 -15.26 3.60
N GLY A 163 2.56 -14.78 4.28
CA GLY A 163 3.82 -14.43 3.65
C GLY A 163 4.44 -15.62 2.89
N ARG A 164 4.37 -16.83 3.44
CA ARG A 164 4.82 -18.05 2.78
C ARG A 164 3.97 -18.37 1.55
N ALA A 165 2.63 -18.32 1.68
CA ALA A 165 1.71 -18.56 0.57
C ALA A 165 1.96 -17.60 -0.60
N ILE A 166 2.17 -16.30 -0.30
CA ILE A 166 2.54 -15.29 -1.29
C ILE A 166 3.88 -15.65 -1.98
N GLY A 167 4.92 -15.98 -1.20
CA GLY A 167 6.23 -16.34 -1.75
C GLY A 167 6.18 -17.57 -2.65
N GLU A 168 5.46 -18.62 -2.24
CA GLU A 168 5.26 -19.83 -3.04
C GLU A 168 4.46 -19.56 -4.32
N ALA A 169 3.44 -18.72 -4.25
CA ALA A 169 2.66 -18.32 -5.41
C ALA A 169 3.52 -17.55 -6.42
N ILE A 170 4.30 -16.57 -5.95
CA ILE A 170 5.22 -15.81 -6.81
C ILE A 170 6.21 -16.78 -7.48
N ALA A 171 6.83 -17.70 -6.72
CA ALA A 171 7.80 -18.66 -7.26
C ALA A 171 7.19 -19.62 -8.30
N ALA A 172 5.89 -19.90 -8.20
CA ALA A 172 5.16 -20.75 -9.15
C ALA A 172 4.74 -20.03 -10.44
N THR A 173 4.79 -18.70 -10.48
CA THR A 173 4.54 -17.88 -11.68
C THR A 173 5.85 -17.52 -12.39
N ASP A 174 5.77 -16.62 -13.36
CA ASP A 174 6.92 -15.97 -14.02
C ASP A 174 7.08 -14.50 -13.59
N ARG A 175 6.33 -14.07 -12.59
CA ARG A 175 6.26 -12.66 -12.16
C ARG A 175 7.50 -12.24 -11.38
N LYS A 176 7.97 -11.04 -11.68
CA LYS A 176 8.95 -10.30 -10.87
C LYS A 176 8.19 -9.29 -10.01
N VAL A 177 8.18 -9.46 -8.72
CA VAL A 177 7.28 -8.76 -7.80
C VAL A 177 8.03 -7.86 -6.84
N ILE A 178 7.57 -6.61 -6.71
CA ILE A 178 7.91 -5.75 -5.58
C ILE A 178 6.84 -5.93 -4.51
N VAL A 179 7.23 -6.28 -3.29
CA VAL A 179 6.32 -6.40 -2.15
C VAL A 179 6.43 -5.17 -1.26
N ILE A 180 5.30 -4.52 -1.01
CA ILE A 180 5.22 -3.35 -0.14
C ILE A 180 4.31 -3.67 1.03
N ALA A 181 4.82 -3.58 2.27
CA ALA A 181 4.00 -3.45 3.44
C ALA A 181 3.71 -1.96 3.67
N THR A 182 2.43 -1.59 3.82
CA THR A 182 2.08 -0.21 4.16
C THR A 182 2.10 -0.04 5.67
N GLY A 183 2.63 1.08 6.16
CA GLY A 183 2.67 1.33 7.59
C GLY A 183 3.83 2.22 8.02
N SER A 184 3.95 2.37 9.31
CA SER A 184 5.03 3.10 9.96
C SER A 184 5.56 2.31 11.14
N LEU A 185 6.87 2.38 11.41
CA LEU A 185 7.48 1.72 12.57
C LEU A 185 7.04 2.35 13.89
N SER A 186 6.62 3.62 13.83
CA SER A 186 6.05 4.34 14.98
C SER A 186 4.92 5.25 14.53
N HIS A 187 3.95 5.47 15.40
CA HIS A 187 2.82 6.36 15.14
C HIS A 187 2.39 7.04 16.44
N THR A 188 2.23 8.36 16.38
CA THR A 188 1.70 9.14 17.51
C THR A 188 0.41 9.83 17.08
N PHE A 189 -0.63 9.65 17.87
CA PHE A 189 -1.88 10.37 17.72
C PHE A 189 -1.89 11.57 18.66
N TYR A 190 -2.14 12.74 18.11
CA TYR A 190 -2.27 13.98 18.88
C TYR A 190 -3.75 14.34 19.09
N LYS A 191 -4.02 15.13 20.11
CA LYS A 191 -5.37 15.67 20.30
C LYS A 191 -5.76 16.54 19.10
N LEU A 192 -7.02 16.48 18.68
CA LEU A 192 -7.52 17.17 17.49
C LEU A 192 -7.09 18.63 17.39
N LYS A 193 -7.12 19.38 18.49
CA LYS A 193 -6.72 20.79 18.55
C LYS A 193 -5.21 21.02 18.42
N GLU A 194 -4.42 19.96 18.51
CA GLU A 194 -2.95 20.02 18.48
C GLU A 194 -2.37 19.50 17.16
N LEU A 195 -3.21 18.90 16.30
CA LEU A 195 -2.78 18.28 15.04
C LEU A 195 -1.91 19.20 14.18
N ARG A 196 -2.29 20.47 14.03
CA ARG A 196 -1.54 21.44 13.24
C ARG A 196 -0.19 21.82 13.81
N LYS A 197 0.03 21.62 15.12
CA LYS A 197 1.31 21.95 15.78
C LYS A 197 2.36 20.87 15.61
N HIS A 198 1.93 19.67 15.21
CA HIS A 198 2.75 18.46 15.19
C HIS A 198 2.91 17.89 13.78
N GLU A 199 2.74 18.71 12.74
CA GLU A 199 3.00 18.24 11.39
C GLU A 199 4.51 18.23 11.14
N SER A 200 4.93 17.20 11.02
CA SER A 200 5.90 16.22 10.58
C SER A 200 7.30 16.57 10.09
N SER A 201 7.80 17.77 10.13
CA SER A 201 9.20 17.99 9.78
C SER A 201 10.09 18.39 10.96
N ASP A 202 9.49 18.54 12.13
CA ASP A 202 10.25 18.78 13.34
C ASP A 202 10.87 17.45 13.82
N PRO A 203 12.21 17.35 13.91
CA PRO A 203 12.86 16.15 14.42
C PRO A 203 12.41 15.73 15.82
N SER A 204 11.89 16.66 16.63
CA SER A 204 11.36 16.34 17.97
C SER A 204 10.06 15.55 17.92
N HIS A 205 9.39 15.52 16.77
CA HIS A 205 8.18 14.71 16.55
C HIS A 205 8.51 13.31 16.05
N ILE A 206 9.75 13.03 15.68
CA ILE A 206 10.21 11.69 15.37
C ILE A 206 10.40 10.99 16.72
N ILE A 207 9.60 9.95 16.94
CA ILE A 207 9.76 9.12 18.12
C ILE A 207 11.13 8.45 18.01
N SER A 208 12.06 8.85 18.84
CA SER A 208 13.33 8.14 18.97
C SER A 208 13.05 6.74 19.50
N GLN A 209 13.54 5.79 18.80
CA GLN A 209 13.49 4.38 19.19
C GLN A 209 14.55 4.08 20.24
#